data_10d04f7cb619bab9b026472f48101b90
#
_entry.id   10d04f7cb619bab9b026472f48101b90
#
_cell.length_a   1.000
_cell.length_b   1.000
_cell.length_c   1.000
_cell.angle_alpha   90.00
_cell.angle_beta   90.00
_cell.angle_gamma   90.00
#
_symmetry.space_group_name_H-M   'P 1'
#
loop_
_entity.id
_entity.type
_entity.pdbx_description
1 polymer ?
#
loop_
_entity_poly.entity_id
_entity_poly.type
_entity_poly.pdbx_seq_one_letter_code
_entity_poly.pdbx_strand_id
1 'polypeptide(L)'
;NEKDLKEILTSNPQIKFVSLMGIDLGGNATDEKIPVELFLEDINDFLESAVQTDGSSVELYNIATLNNAKVDLKPDSDCKWYIDYNMEHIDSELNLPIGTLRIPAFLIHDNKKVCSRGVLQRAENYFKASLFEIFEKYPHVINNIGIDSVSDIENIILTSATELEFWVNTPEDKADLEKLYVSQSLKEQYWKRTHGIIRTCLEKSLIALQNIGVNPEMAHKEVGGINSSISIDGKTNHAMEQLEISWKFSSPLQAADSELIVREVIEDIFTSNGLEVTFKAKPIHGVAGSGGHTHVGASAKLKNGKIVNIFAPKDMKNDYLSELGYGALMG
;
A
#
# COMPACT_ATOMS: atom_id res chain seq x y z
N ASN A 1 -16.04 1.39 -17.65
CA ASN A 1 -17.10 2.37 -17.96
C ASN A 1 -18.32 2.15 -17.05
N GLU A 2 -19.30 3.08 -17.07
CA GLU A 2 -20.52 3.01 -16.23
C GLU A 2 -21.26 1.67 -16.37
N LYS A 3 -21.40 1.17 -17.60
CA LYS A 3 -22.12 -0.08 -17.87
C LYS A 3 -21.44 -1.29 -17.21
N ASP A 4 -20.12 -1.38 -17.33
CA ASP A 4 -19.36 -2.49 -16.73
C ASP A 4 -19.43 -2.43 -15.20
N LEU A 5 -19.39 -1.23 -14.62
CA LEU A 5 -19.49 -1.05 -13.19
C LEU A 5 -20.89 -1.42 -12.66
N LYS A 6 -21.96 -1.02 -13.36
CA LYS A 6 -23.32 -1.47 -13.06
C LYS A 6 -23.45 -2.99 -13.11
N GLU A 7 -22.91 -3.62 -14.15
CA GLU A 7 -22.93 -5.07 -14.30
C GLU A 7 -22.19 -5.78 -13.17
N ILE A 8 -20.98 -5.29 -12.82
CA ILE A 8 -20.18 -5.84 -11.71
C ILE A 8 -20.94 -5.73 -10.39
N LEU A 9 -21.45 -4.56 -10.04
CA LEU A 9 -22.13 -4.35 -8.76
C LEU A 9 -23.46 -5.12 -8.69
N THR A 10 -24.21 -5.20 -9.77
CA THR A 10 -25.45 -5.98 -9.82
C THR A 10 -25.19 -7.49 -9.73
N SER A 11 -24.09 -7.97 -10.30
CA SER A 11 -23.69 -9.38 -10.25
C SER A 11 -23.09 -9.80 -8.92
N ASN A 12 -22.75 -8.83 -8.06
CA ASN A 12 -22.13 -9.05 -6.76
C ASN A 12 -22.95 -8.37 -5.64
N PRO A 13 -24.15 -8.87 -5.33
CA PRO A 13 -25.09 -8.21 -4.42
C PRO A 13 -24.62 -8.14 -2.96
N GLN A 14 -23.54 -8.85 -2.59
CA GLN A 14 -22.88 -8.71 -1.30
C GLN A 14 -22.11 -7.39 -1.16
N ILE A 15 -21.82 -6.68 -2.27
CA ILE A 15 -21.23 -5.33 -2.21
C ILE A 15 -22.36 -4.34 -1.95
N LYS A 16 -22.44 -3.83 -0.72
CA LYS A 16 -23.54 -2.98 -0.27
C LYS A 16 -23.17 -1.49 -0.23
N PHE A 17 -21.88 -1.18 -0.22
CA PHE A 17 -21.41 0.19 -0.02
C PHE A 17 -20.33 0.58 -1.04
N VAL A 18 -20.24 1.88 -1.28
CA VAL A 18 -19.12 2.55 -1.95
C VAL A 18 -18.49 3.52 -0.95
N SER A 19 -17.18 3.67 -0.99
CA SER A 19 -16.44 4.60 -0.14
C SER A 19 -15.31 5.25 -0.94
N LEU A 20 -15.09 6.55 -0.74
CA LEU A 20 -13.97 7.29 -1.33
C LEU A 20 -12.80 7.29 -0.35
N MET A 21 -11.68 6.73 -0.75
CA MET A 21 -10.45 6.68 0.04
C MET A 21 -9.58 7.91 -0.25
N GLY A 22 -9.88 9.03 0.39
CA GLY A 22 -9.02 10.21 0.40
C GLY A 22 -7.97 10.08 1.50
N ILE A 23 -6.70 10.31 1.17
CA ILE A 23 -5.60 10.16 2.14
C ILE A 23 -5.06 11.54 2.49
N ASP A 24 -5.21 11.94 3.75
CA ASP A 24 -4.75 13.22 4.26
C ASP A 24 -3.21 13.31 4.40
N LEU A 25 -2.70 14.41 4.93
CA LEU A 25 -1.25 14.60 5.12
C LEU A 25 -0.69 13.83 6.32
N GLY A 26 -1.54 13.35 7.22
CA GLY A 26 -1.19 12.46 8.32
C GLY A 26 -1.12 11.00 7.91
N GLY A 27 -1.60 10.67 6.69
CA GLY A 27 -1.66 9.29 6.19
C GLY A 27 -2.95 8.54 6.56
N ASN A 28 -3.97 9.25 7.07
CA ASN A 28 -5.25 8.66 7.41
C ASN A 28 -6.16 8.63 6.17
N ALA A 29 -6.84 7.51 5.95
CA ALA A 29 -7.82 7.37 4.88
C ALA A 29 -9.23 7.74 5.36
N THR A 30 -10.02 8.39 4.49
CA THR A 30 -11.45 8.55 4.70
C THR A 30 -12.19 7.23 4.43
N ASP A 31 -13.30 7.00 5.13
CA ASP A 31 -14.11 5.79 4.98
C ASP A 31 -15.61 6.07 5.26
N GLU A 32 -16.22 6.92 4.46
CA GLU A 32 -17.68 7.07 4.46
C GLU A 32 -18.34 5.88 3.76
N LYS A 33 -19.55 5.50 4.18
CA LYS A 33 -20.32 4.41 3.59
C LYS A 33 -21.51 4.96 2.81
N ILE A 34 -21.43 4.91 1.48
CA ILE A 34 -22.50 5.30 0.56
C ILE A 34 -23.22 4.04 0.08
N PRO A 35 -24.53 3.89 0.25
CA PRO A 35 -25.26 2.72 -0.29
C PRO A 35 -25.04 2.56 -1.79
N VAL A 36 -24.82 1.32 -2.25
CA VAL A 36 -24.62 1.01 -3.68
C VAL A 36 -25.81 1.45 -4.51
N GLU A 37 -27.03 1.32 -4.01
CA GLU A 37 -28.24 1.75 -4.71
C GLU A 37 -28.18 3.23 -5.08
N LEU A 38 -27.78 4.10 -4.14
CA LEU A 38 -27.62 5.54 -4.37
C LEU A 38 -26.51 5.82 -5.40
N PHE A 39 -25.39 5.11 -5.30
CA PHE A 39 -24.30 5.24 -6.27
C PHE A 39 -24.72 4.82 -7.69
N LEU A 40 -25.59 3.79 -7.81
CA LEU A 40 -26.09 3.29 -9.10
C LEU A 40 -27.12 4.20 -9.77
N GLU A 41 -27.73 5.14 -9.03
CA GLU A 41 -28.68 6.11 -9.59
C GLU A 41 -28.00 7.04 -10.60
N ASP A 42 -26.80 7.53 -10.29
CA ASP A 42 -26.00 8.36 -11.20
C ASP A 42 -24.49 8.19 -10.96
N ILE A 43 -23.93 7.13 -11.54
CA ILE A 43 -22.50 6.82 -11.41
C ILE A 43 -21.62 7.94 -12.01
N ASN A 44 -22.04 8.50 -13.16
CA ASN A 44 -21.22 9.50 -13.84
C ASN A 44 -21.14 10.79 -13.03
N ASP A 45 -22.27 11.27 -12.51
CA ASP A 45 -22.29 12.46 -11.67
C ASP A 45 -21.44 12.22 -10.42
N PHE A 46 -21.55 11.07 -9.78
CA PHE A 46 -20.74 10.71 -8.62
C PHE A 46 -19.23 10.71 -8.91
N LEU A 47 -18.82 10.17 -10.06
CA LEU A 47 -17.40 10.12 -10.45
C LEU A 47 -16.85 11.48 -10.90
N GLU A 48 -17.70 12.36 -11.44
CA GLU A 48 -17.30 13.66 -11.95
C GLU A 48 -17.41 14.78 -10.90
N SER A 49 -18.46 14.77 -10.06
CA SER A 49 -18.82 15.89 -9.20
C SER A 49 -18.11 15.85 -7.86
N ALA A 50 -17.46 14.91 -7.37
CA ALA A 50 -16.82 14.83 -6.07
C ALA A 50 -17.81 14.90 -4.87
N VAL A 51 -17.44 14.26 -3.77
CA VAL A 51 -18.19 14.29 -2.50
C VAL A 51 -17.53 15.28 -1.55
N GLN A 52 -18.31 16.21 -1.02
CA GLN A 52 -17.79 17.23 -0.09
C GLN A 52 -17.59 16.63 1.30
N THR A 53 -16.44 16.91 1.91
CA THR A 53 -16.12 16.64 3.31
C THR A 53 -15.71 17.92 4.05
N ASP A 54 -15.53 17.82 5.36
CA ASP A 54 -15.05 18.94 6.20
C ASP A 54 -13.52 18.85 6.34
N GLY A 55 -12.83 19.77 5.69
CA GLY A 55 -11.36 19.85 5.73
C GLY A 55 -10.77 20.21 7.08
N SER A 56 -11.59 20.69 8.05
CA SER A 56 -11.12 20.90 9.43
C SER A 56 -11.06 19.60 10.24
N SER A 57 -11.71 18.54 9.74
CA SER A 57 -11.77 17.22 10.37
C SER A 57 -10.78 16.19 9.77
N VAL A 58 -10.00 16.60 8.76
CA VAL A 58 -8.91 15.82 8.17
C VAL A 58 -7.57 16.54 8.37
N GLU A 59 -6.47 15.81 8.41
CA GLU A 59 -5.15 16.40 8.69
C GLU A 59 -4.60 17.16 7.47
N LEU A 60 -5.11 18.36 7.26
CA LEU A 60 -4.66 19.31 6.23
C LEU A 60 -4.13 20.60 6.88
N TYR A 61 -3.11 20.45 7.71
CA TYR A 61 -2.53 21.53 8.54
C TYR A 61 -2.19 22.77 7.71
N ASN A 62 -2.72 23.94 8.16
CA ASN A 62 -2.55 25.25 7.53
C ASN A 62 -3.08 25.37 6.09
N ILE A 63 -3.81 24.36 5.59
CA ILE A 63 -4.42 24.35 4.26
C ILE A 63 -5.93 24.59 4.38
N ALA A 64 -6.65 23.65 5.02
CA ALA A 64 -8.05 23.80 5.37
C ALA A 64 -8.21 24.23 6.84
N THR A 65 -9.15 25.14 7.11
CA THR A 65 -9.40 25.70 8.43
C THR A 65 -10.90 25.78 8.70
N LEU A 66 -11.32 25.99 9.96
CA LEU A 66 -12.74 26.17 10.31
C LEU A 66 -13.46 27.25 9.48
N ASN A 67 -12.76 28.29 9.05
CA ASN A 67 -13.33 29.37 8.24
C ASN A 67 -13.30 29.09 6.73
N ASN A 68 -12.53 28.09 6.29
CA ASN A 68 -12.43 27.64 4.91
C ASN A 68 -12.24 26.11 4.91
N ALA A 69 -13.31 25.42 5.29
CA ALA A 69 -13.29 23.98 5.54
C ALA A 69 -13.75 23.13 4.35
N LYS A 70 -14.17 23.76 3.24
CA LYS A 70 -14.65 22.99 2.09
C LYS A 70 -13.50 22.20 1.45
N VAL A 71 -13.61 20.86 1.51
CA VAL A 71 -12.73 19.93 0.81
C VAL A 71 -13.61 18.94 0.05
N ASP A 72 -13.27 18.71 -1.21
CA ASP A 72 -13.97 17.78 -2.08
C ASP A 72 -13.14 16.50 -2.26
N LEU A 73 -13.76 15.33 -2.07
CA LEU A 73 -13.21 14.02 -2.39
C LEU A 73 -13.49 13.70 -3.85
N LYS A 74 -12.47 13.77 -4.70
CA LYS A 74 -12.61 13.48 -6.13
C LYS A 74 -12.06 12.09 -6.46
N PRO A 75 -12.88 11.16 -6.96
CA PRO A 75 -12.45 9.82 -7.34
C PRO A 75 -11.29 9.85 -8.33
N ASP A 76 -10.38 8.88 -8.22
CA ASP A 76 -9.31 8.66 -9.19
C ASP A 76 -9.69 7.47 -10.08
N SER A 77 -10.01 7.76 -11.36
CA SER A 77 -10.36 6.75 -12.35
C SER A 77 -9.15 6.03 -12.95
N ASP A 78 -7.94 6.55 -12.73
CA ASP A 78 -6.71 6.04 -13.35
C ASP A 78 -5.98 5.00 -12.48
N CYS A 79 -6.52 4.69 -11.30
CA CYS A 79 -5.98 3.68 -10.38
C CYS A 79 -6.89 2.46 -10.28
N LYS A 80 -6.42 1.41 -9.63
CA LYS A 80 -7.24 0.24 -9.31
C LYS A 80 -8.14 0.55 -8.12
N TRP A 81 -9.40 0.15 -8.23
CA TRP A 81 -10.36 0.10 -7.13
C TRP A 81 -10.40 -1.32 -6.57
N TYR A 82 -10.78 -1.47 -5.33
CA TYR A 82 -10.82 -2.77 -4.67
C TYR A 82 -12.07 -2.96 -3.83
N ILE A 83 -12.39 -4.22 -3.52
CA ILE A 83 -13.51 -4.54 -2.62
C ILE A 83 -12.91 -4.88 -1.25
N ASP A 84 -13.28 -4.09 -0.28
CA ASP A 84 -13.02 -4.35 1.13
C ASP A 84 -14.17 -5.19 1.69
N TYR A 85 -13.86 -6.41 2.17
CA TYR A 85 -14.85 -7.34 2.72
C TYR A 85 -14.79 -7.35 4.24
N ASN A 86 -15.88 -6.93 4.89
CA ASN A 86 -16.03 -7.08 6.33
C ASN A 86 -16.33 -8.54 6.69
N MET A 87 -15.30 -9.28 7.07
CA MET A 87 -15.39 -10.71 7.39
C MET A 87 -16.20 -11.00 8.66
N GLU A 88 -16.50 -10.00 9.49
CA GLU A 88 -17.34 -10.12 10.69
C GLU A 88 -18.83 -9.86 10.40
N HIS A 89 -19.13 -9.23 9.26
CA HIS A 89 -20.51 -8.92 8.85
C HIS A 89 -20.93 -9.78 7.65
N ILE A 90 -21.56 -10.89 7.94
CA ILE A 90 -22.03 -11.83 6.93
C ILE A 90 -23.49 -11.51 6.57
N ASP A 91 -23.76 -11.34 5.28
CA ASP A 91 -25.13 -11.20 4.76
C ASP A 91 -25.92 -12.49 5.05
N SER A 92 -27.04 -12.37 5.75
CA SER A 92 -27.83 -13.53 6.21
C SER A 92 -28.52 -14.32 5.09
N GLU A 93 -28.74 -13.70 3.93
CA GLU A 93 -29.39 -14.34 2.78
C GLU A 93 -28.36 -14.96 1.83
N LEU A 94 -27.27 -14.26 1.58
CA LEU A 94 -26.23 -14.69 0.64
C LEU A 94 -25.17 -15.58 1.30
N ASN A 95 -25.07 -15.54 2.63
CA ASN A 95 -23.99 -16.19 3.41
C ASN A 95 -22.58 -15.80 2.92
N LEU A 96 -22.43 -14.53 2.53
CA LEU A 96 -21.18 -13.91 2.06
C LEU A 96 -20.86 -12.68 2.89
N PRO A 97 -19.57 -12.32 3.08
CA PRO A 97 -19.20 -11.09 3.78
C PRO A 97 -19.66 -9.87 2.99
N ILE A 98 -20.15 -8.87 3.71
CA ILE A 98 -20.54 -7.58 3.14
C ILE A 98 -19.29 -6.87 2.61
N GLY A 99 -19.38 -6.40 1.36
CA GLY A 99 -18.32 -5.68 0.67
C GLY A 99 -18.58 -4.18 0.57
N THR A 100 -17.50 -3.41 0.62
CA THR A 100 -17.44 -1.99 0.27
C THR A 100 -16.53 -1.80 -0.93
N LEU A 101 -17.03 -1.19 -2.01
CA LEU A 101 -16.17 -0.76 -3.11
C LEU A 101 -15.38 0.48 -2.65
N ARG A 102 -14.08 0.32 -2.45
CA ARG A 102 -13.16 1.41 -2.07
C ARG A 102 -12.56 2.03 -3.32
N ILE A 103 -12.76 3.33 -3.48
CA ILE A 103 -12.31 4.12 -4.63
C ILE A 103 -11.27 5.13 -4.13
N PRO A 104 -9.97 4.98 -4.48
CA PRO A 104 -8.98 6.00 -4.16
C PRO A 104 -9.38 7.37 -4.71
N ALA A 105 -9.20 8.40 -3.90
CA ALA A 105 -9.65 9.75 -4.21
C ALA A 105 -8.59 10.81 -3.87
N PHE A 106 -8.69 11.97 -4.52
CA PHE A 106 -7.90 13.14 -4.18
C PHE A 106 -8.73 14.08 -3.29
N LEU A 107 -8.11 14.63 -2.25
CA LEU A 107 -8.68 15.75 -1.51
C LEU A 107 -8.38 17.06 -2.26
N ILE A 108 -9.44 17.75 -2.65
CA ILE A 108 -9.38 19.00 -3.42
C ILE A 108 -9.81 20.16 -2.50
N HIS A 109 -8.94 21.14 -2.36
CA HIS A 109 -9.21 22.40 -1.66
C HIS A 109 -8.77 23.57 -2.52
N ASP A 110 -9.64 24.57 -2.71
CA ASP A 110 -9.40 25.70 -3.61
C ASP A 110 -8.89 25.27 -5.01
N ASN A 111 -9.52 24.26 -5.59
CA ASN A 111 -9.19 23.65 -6.89
C ASN A 111 -7.78 23.02 -6.97
N LYS A 112 -7.16 22.69 -5.85
CA LYS A 112 -5.84 22.05 -5.79
C LYS A 112 -5.91 20.70 -5.09
N LYS A 113 -5.17 19.71 -5.59
CA LYS A 113 -4.95 18.43 -4.90
C LYS A 113 -4.03 18.67 -3.71
N VAL A 114 -4.57 18.63 -2.48
CA VAL A 114 -3.87 19.01 -1.25
C VAL A 114 -3.47 17.81 -0.39
N CYS A 115 -3.90 16.62 -0.74
CA CYS A 115 -3.63 15.36 -0.03
C CYS A 115 -2.26 14.76 -0.35
N SER A 116 -1.86 13.72 0.40
CA SER A 116 -0.63 12.96 0.18
C SER A 116 -0.54 12.39 -1.23
N ARG A 117 -1.65 11.83 -1.78
CA ARG A 117 -1.72 11.36 -3.17
C ARG A 117 -1.43 12.49 -4.18
N GLY A 118 -1.95 13.69 -3.93
CA GLY A 118 -1.69 14.87 -4.77
C GLY A 118 -0.23 15.33 -4.72
N VAL A 119 0.42 15.22 -3.55
CA VAL A 119 1.87 15.49 -3.40
C VAL A 119 2.68 14.49 -4.21
N LEU A 120 2.39 13.20 -4.06
CA LEU A 120 3.10 12.13 -4.78
C LEU A 120 2.93 12.24 -6.29
N GLN A 121 1.72 12.54 -6.79
CA GLN A 121 1.49 12.75 -8.22
C GLN A 121 2.31 13.93 -8.78
N ARG A 122 2.40 15.04 -8.04
CA ARG A 122 3.25 16.17 -8.45
C ARG A 122 4.73 15.80 -8.45
N ALA A 123 5.19 15.05 -7.45
CA ALA A 123 6.56 14.59 -7.38
C ALA A 123 6.92 13.66 -8.55
N GLU A 124 6.03 12.73 -8.90
CA GLU A 124 6.20 11.85 -10.07
C GLU A 124 6.30 12.65 -11.37
N ASN A 125 5.38 13.62 -11.59
CA ASN A 125 5.37 14.44 -12.79
C ASN A 125 6.63 15.31 -12.89
N TYR A 126 7.06 15.89 -11.75
CA TYR A 126 8.28 16.70 -11.70
C TYR A 126 9.53 15.85 -11.98
N PHE A 127 9.61 14.65 -11.43
CA PHE A 127 10.72 13.74 -11.70
C PHE A 127 10.82 13.38 -13.20
N LYS A 128 9.69 13.05 -13.83
CA LYS A 128 9.64 12.75 -15.28
C LYS A 128 10.10 13.94 -16.12
N ALA A 129 9.60 15.13 -15.81
CA ALA A 129 9.98 16.35 -16.52
C ALA A 129 11.49 16.64 -16.35
N SER A 130 12.00 16.57 -15.13
CA SER A 130 13.42 16.80 -14.84
C SER A 130 14.33 15.80 -15.55
N LEU A 131 13.92 14.53 -15.70
CA LEU A 131 14.68 13.55 -16.46
C LEU A 131 14.77 13.92 -17.95
N PHE A 132 13.68 14.39 -18.56
CA PHE A 132 13.70 14.87 -19.94
C PHE A 132 14.64 16.06 -20.12
N GLU A 133 14.60 17.02 -19.19
CA GLU A 133 15.54 18.17 -19.19
C GLU A 133 17.01 17.72 -19.08
N ILE A 134 17.30 16.72 -18.23
CA ILE A 134 18.65 16.14 -18.09
C ILE A 134 19.07 15.46 -19.41
N PHE A 135 18.19 14.69 -20.02
CA PHE A 135 18.46 13.99 -21.27
C PHE A 135 18.76 14.95 -22.42
N GLU A 136 18.00 16.03 -22.54
CA GLU A 136 18.23 17.05 -23.56
C GLU A 136 19.54 17.80 -23.33
N LYS A 137 19.84 18.15 -22.07
CA LYS A 137 21.02 18.94 -21.71
C LYS A 137 22.32 18.09 -21.75
N TYR A 138 22.22 16.81 -21.44
CA TYR A 138 23.35 15.91 -21.30
C TYR A 138 23.20 14.60 -22.11
N PRO A 139 23.34 14.63 -23.43
CA PRO A 139 23.11 13.46 -24.30
C PRO A 139 23.96 12.24 -23.96
N HIS A 140 25.14 12.42 -23.34
CA HIS A 140 25.98 11.28 -22.91
C HIS A 140 25.28 10.37 -21.90
N VAL A 141 24.42 10.95 -21.06
CA VAL A 141 23.65 10.19 -20.05
C VAL A 141 22.70 9.19 -20.71
N ILE A 142 22.07 9.56 -21.83
CA ILE A 142 21.20 8.66 -22.59
C ILE A 142 22.00 7.54 -23.25
N ASN A 143 23.15 7.88 -23.83
CA ASN A 143 24.04 6.90 -24.45
C ASN A 143 24.56 5.89 -23.42
N ASN A 144 24.83 6.32 -22.18
CA ASN A 144 25.25 5.47 -21.07
C ASN A 144 24.22 4.36 -20.76
N ILE A 145 22.93 4.64 -20.91
CA ILE A 145 21.83 3.67 -20.72
C ILE A 145 21.43 2.95 -22.02
N GLY A 146 22.10 3.23 -23.13
CA GLY A 146 21.89 2.55 -24.43
C GLY A 146 20.69 3.04 -25.22
N ILE A 147 20.34 4.32 -25.09
CA ILE A 147 19.36 5.02 -25.89
C ILE A 147 20.11 6.00 -26.79
N ASP A 148 19.78 6.05 -28.08
CA ASP A 148 20.52 6.85 -29.06
C ASP A 148 20.02 8.29 -29.11
N SER A 149 18.72 8.54 -28.89
CA SER A 149 18.11 9.86 -28.92
C SER A 149 16.98 10.02 -27.90
N VAL A 150 16.83 11.23 -27.32
CA VAL A 150 15.67 11.60 -26.50
C VAL A 150 14.35 11.42 -27.27
N SER A 151 14.38 11.69 -28.59
CA SER A 151 13.21 11.54 -29.45
C SER A 151 12.70 10.08 -29.56
N ASP A 152 13.50 9.08 -29.21
CA ASP A 152 13.09 7.69 -29.19
C ASP A 152 12.27 7.32 -27.93
N ILE A 153 12.32 8.16 -26.91
CA ILE A 153 11.60 7.94 -25.66
C ILE A 153 10.13 8.33 -25.86
N GLU A 154 9.23 7.40 -25.61
CA GLU A 154 7.78 7.61 -25.59
C GLU A 154 7.33 8.16 -24.23
N ASN A 155 7.81 7.53 -23.14
CA ASN A 155 7.42 7.88 -21.77
C ASN A 155 8.47 7.38 -20.76
N ILE A 156 8.49 8.01 -19.58
CA ILE A 156 9.21 7.53 -18.39
C ILE A 156 8.22 6.81 -17.48
N ILE A 157 8.56 5.59 -17.10
CA ILE A 157 7.79 4.76 -16.20
C ILE A 157 8.50 4.72 -14.86
N LEU A 158 7.83 5.17 -13.82
CA LEU A 158 8.25 4.98 -12.44
C LEU A 158 7.52 3.79 -11.83
N THR A 159 8.23 3.02 -11.03
CA THR A 159 7.67 1.90 -10.28
C THR A 159 8.11 1.96 -8.83
N SER A 160 7.25 1.48 -7.95
CA SER A 160 7.56 1.29 -6.53
C SER A 160 7.03 -0.06 -6.06
N ALA A 161 7.81 -0.71 -5.19
CA ALA A 161 7.41 -1.90 -4.46
C ALA A 161 7.72 -1.71 -2.98
N THR A 162 6.93 -2.31 -2.11
CA THR A 162 7.09 -2.21 -0.66
C THR A 162 7.29 -3.61 -0.05
N GLU A 163 8.19 -3.70 0.92
CA GLU A 163 8.30 -4.79 1.88
C GLU A 163 7.89 -4.23 3.24
N LEU A 164 6.80 -4.75 3.79
CA LEU A 164 6.20 -4.24 5.01
C LEU A 164 6.43 -5.20 6.17
N GLU A 165 7.20 -4.75 7.15
CA GLU A 165 7.41 -5.46 8.40
C GLU A 165 6.41 -5.00 9.47
N PHE A 166 5.99 -5.94 10.30
CA PHE A 166 5.08 -5.66 11.41
C PHE A 166 5.26 -6.67 12.54
N TRP A 167 4.88 -6.25 13.75
CA TRP A 167 4.88 -7.13 14.92
C TRP A 167 3.47 -7.58 15.25
N VAL A 168 3.37 -8.84 15.66
CA VAL A 168 2.13 -9.48 16.10
C VAL A 168 2.27 -9.91 17.53
N ASN A 169 1.34 -9.49 18.37
CA ASN A 169 1.18 -9.93 19.75
C ASN A 169 0.12 -11.05 19.82
N THR A 170 0.52 -12.19 20.37
CA THR A 170 -0.42 -13.29 20.67
C THR A 170 -0.76 -13.24 22.14
N PRO A 171 -2.04 -12.89 22.52
CA PRO A 171 -2.48 -12.89 23.91
C PRO A 171 -2.32 -14.25 24.59
N GLU A 172 -2.21 -14.25 25.93
CA GLU A 172 -1.90 -15.44 26.76
C GLU A 172 -2.87 -16.61 26.54
N ASP A 173 -4.16 -16.33 26.41
CA ASP A 173 -5.23 -17.32 26.22
C ASP A 173 -5.16 -18.04 24.86
N LYS A 174 -4.42 -17.48 23.90
CA LYS A 174 -4.22 -18.01 22.55
C LYS A 174 -2.79 -18.45 22.25
N ALA A 175 -1.84 -18.06 23.10
CA ALA A 175 -0.45 -18.48 22.99
C ALA A 175 -0.31 -19.92 23.50
N ASP A 176 -0.08 -20.87 22.61
CA ASP A 176 0.27 -22.25 22.96
C ASP A 176 1.74 -22.29 23.40
N LEU A 177 1.97 -21.95 24.67
CA LEU A 177 3.30 -21.82 25.26
C LEU A 177 4.10 -23.13 25.26
N GLU A 178 3.44 -24.29 25.27
CA GLU A 178 4.10 -25.58 25.17
C GLU A 178 4.69 -25.84 23.78
N LYS A 179 4.16 -25.15 22.76
CA LYS A 179 4.67 -25.20 21.39
C LYS A 179 5.66 -24.08 21.04
N LEU A 180 5.92 -23.14 21.96
CA LEU A 180 7.05 -22.25 21.86
C LEU A 180 8.35 -23.03 22.11
N TYR A 181 8.87 -23.67 21.08
CA TYR A 181 10.13 -24.40 21.17
C TYR A 181 11.25 -23.49 21.65
N VAL A 182 12.23 -24.08 22.38
CA VAL A 182 13.45 -23.37 22.82
C VAL A 182 14.14 -22.61 21.66
N SER A 183 14.00 -23.11 20.43
CA SER A 183 14.48 -22.43 19.23
C SER A 183 13.75 -21.11 18.91
N GLN A 184 12.56 -20.91 19.44
CA GLN A 184 11.79 -19.66 19.23
C GLN A 184 12.19 -18.57 20.24
N SER A 185 12.87 -18.91 21.31
CA SER A 185 13.50 -17.95 22.24
C SER A 185 14.85 -17.44 21.74
N LEU A 186 15.36 -17.96 20.62
CA LEU A 186 16.59 -17.49 20.00
C LEU A 186 16.35 -16.16 19.27
N LYS A 187 17.35 -15.28 19.33
CA LYS A 187 17.29 -13.88 18.85
C LYS A 187 17.00 -13.73 17.36
N GLU A 188 17.21 -14.75 16.55
CA GLU A 188 17.07 -14.68 15.10
C GLU A 188 16.02 -15.68 14.61
N GLN A 189 14.95 -15.16 13.98
CA GLN A 189 13.82 -15.92 13.49
C GLN A 189 13.66 -15.83 11.96
N TYR A 190 14.58 -15.17 11.27
CA TYR A 190 14.50 -14.92 9.83
C TYR A 190 14.20 -16.20 9.04
N TRP A 191 13.12 -16.15 8.26
CA TRP A 191 12.61 -17.26 7.42
C TRP A 191 12.29 -18.56 8.14
N LYS A 192 12.23 -18.58 9.46
CA LYS A 192 11.79 -19.78 10.19
C LYS A 192 10.30 -20.02 9.99
N ARG A 193 9.91 -21.29 10.09
CA ARG A 193 8.53 -21.70 9.89
C ARG A 193 7.59 -21.01 10.89
N THR A 194 6.51 -20.42 10.37
CA THR A 194 5.39 -19.94 11.17
C THR A 194 4.52 -21.10 11.67
N HIS A 195 3.87 -20.93 12.83
CA HIS A 195 3.06 -21.96 13.46
C HIS A 195 1.71 -21.40 13.97
N GLY A 196 0.78 -22.30 14.24
CA GLY A 196 -0.48 -22.01 14.91
C GLY A 196 -1.31 -20.93 14.21
N ILE A 197 -1.92 -20.06 15.00
CA ILE A 197 -2.82 -19.01 14.51
C ILE A 197 -2.08 -17.95 13.67
N ILE A 198 -0.83 -17.63 14.00
CA ILE A 198 0.01 -16.71 13.23
C ILE A 198 0.15 -17.19 11.78
N ARG A 199 0.45 -18.48 11.59
CA ARG A 199 0.53 -19.08 10.25
C ARG A 199 -0.79 -18.95 9.50
N THR A 200 -1.90 -19.27 10.17
CA THR A 200 -3.24 -19.21 9.57
C THR A 200 -3.59 -17.78 9.14
N CYS A 201 -3.31 -16.78 9.97
CA CYS A 201 -3.56 -15.37 9.64
C CYS A 201 -2.69 -14.90 8.47
N LEU A 202 -1.42 -15.28 8.45
CA LEU A 202 -0.51 -14.94 7.36
C LEU A 202 -0.98 -15.52 6.01
N GLU A 203 -1.37 -16.80 6.01
CA GLU A 203 -1.93 -17.47 4.82
C GLU A 203 -3.25 -16.83 4.36
N LYS A 204 -4.16 -16.49 5.29
CA LYS A 204 -5.41 -15.77 4.99
C LYS A 204 -5.13 -14.38 4.39
N SER A 205 -4.15 -13.64 4.95
CA SER A 205 -3.77 -12.32 4.44
C SER A 205 -3.27 -12.40 3.00
N LEU A 206 -2.39 -13.35 2.68
CA LEU A 206 -1.92 -13.54 1.31
C LEU A 206 -3.06 -13.85 0.33
N ILE A 207 -3.99 -14.72 0.71
CA ILE A 207 -5.16 -15.07 -0.12
C ILE A 207 -6.07 -13.85 -0.30
N ALA A 208 -6.36 -13.11 0.76
CA ALA A 208 -7.19 -11.90 0.69
C ALA A 208 -6.56 -10.85 -0.23
N LEU A 209 -5.28 -10.55 -0.05
CA LEU A 209 -4.52 -9.61 -0.88
C LEU A 209 -4.48 -10.04 -2.36
N GLN A 210 -4.34 -11.33 -2.63
CA GLN A 210 -4.41 -11.84 -4.01
C GLN A 210 -5.78 -11.62 -4.62
N ASN A 211 -6.85 -11.88 -3.87
CA ASN A 211 -8.23 -11.73 -4.33
C ASN A 211 -8.60 -10.28 -4.66
N ILE A 212 -8.06 -9.32 -3.93
CA ILE A 212 -8.28 -7.88 -4.20
C ILE A 212 -7.28 -7.29 -5.21
N GLY A 213 -6.36 -8.10 -5.75
CA GLY A 213 -5.47 -7.71 -6.84
C GLY A 213 -4.18 -6.99 -6.44
N VAL A 214 -3.79 -7.03 -5.17
CA VAL A 214 -2.50 -6.48 -4.69
C VAL A 214 -1.30 -7.30 -5.18
N ASN A 215 -1.51 -8.58 -5.51
CA ASN A 215 -0.48 -9.51 -6.01
C ASN A 215 0.70 -9.70 -5.02
N PRO A 216 0.47 -10.27 -3.84
CA PRO A 216 1.53 -10.57 -2.89
C PRO A 216 2.56 -11.51 -3.52
N GLU A 217 3.83 -11.33 -3.18
CA GLU A 217 4.95 -12.16 -3.66
C GLU A 217 5.41 -13.12 -2.57
N MET A 218 5.55 -12.62 -1.34
CA MET A 218 6.10 -13.41 -0.25
C MET A 218 5.59 -12.91 1.11
N ALA A 219 5.55 -13.83 2.08
CA ALA A 219 5.39 -13.51 3.50
C ALA A 219 6.20 -14.49 4.33
N HIS A 220 6.89 -13.98 5.34
CA HIS A 220 7.76 -14.78 6.19
C HIS A 220 7.96 -14.17 7.59
N LYS A 221 8.63 -14.90 8.45
CA LYS A 221 9.16 -14.35 9.70
C LYS A 221 10.38 -13.50 9.44
N GLU A 222 10.42 -12.37 10.14
CA GLU A 222 11.54 -11.43 10.13
C GLU A 222 12.54 -11.71 11.28
N VAL A 223 13.63 -10.92 11.31
CA VAL A 223 14.75 -11.06 12.26
C VAL A 223 14.30 -10.93 13.72
N GLY A 224 13.24 -10.15 13.99
CA GLY A 224 12.71 -9.95 15.32
C GLY A 224 12.27 -11.25 15.96
N GLY A 225 13.05 -11.73 16.91
CA GLY A 225 12.75 -12.93 17.68
C GLY A 225 11.51 -12.76 18.56
N ILE A 226 10.95 -13.88 19.03
CA ILE A 226 9.87 -13.87 20.00
C ILE A 226 10.36 -13.19 21.28
N ASN A 227 9.66 -12.15 21.68
CA ASN A 227 9.83 -11.55 22.99
C ASN A 227 8.67 -11.98 23.87
N SER A 228 8.94 -12.81 24.87
CA SER A 228 7.98 -13.20 25.88
C SER A 228 8.32 -12.55 27.21
N SER A 229 7.36 -11.91 27.87
CA SER A 229 7.51 -11.42 29.24
C SER A 229 6.90 -12.42 30.19
N ILE A 230 7.65 -12.76 31.26
CA ILE A 230 7.14 -13.59 32.33
C ILE A 230 6.59 -12.67 33.43
N SER A 231 5.34 -12.87 33.81
CA SER A 231 4.71 -12.14 34.91
C SER A 231 5.26 -12.61 36.26
N ILE A 232 4.97 -11.85 37.33
CA ILE A 232 5.43 -12.14 38.68
C ILE A 232 4.95 -13.53 39.19
N ASP A 233 3.84 -14.04 38.67
CA ASP A 233 3.28 -15.37 38.97
C ASP A 233 3.86 -16.49 38.10
N GLY A 234 4.90 -16.20 37.31
CA GLY A 234 5.61 -17.17 36.47
C GLY A 234 4.93 -17.54 35.15
N LYS A 235 3.82 -16.84 34.80
CA LYS A 235 3.16 -17.06 33.52
C LYS A 235 3.73 -16.12 32.42
N THR A 236 3.76 -16.62 31.21
CA THR A 236 4.15 -15.81 30.04
C THR A 236 2.98 -14.94 29.62
N ASN A 237 3.14 -13.61 29.66
CA ASN A 237 2.02 -12.70 29.42
C ASN A 237 1.66 -12.54 27.96
N HIS A 238 2.61 -12.70 27.04
CA HIS A 238 2.39 -12.63 25.60
C HIS A 238 3.61 -13.11 24.83
N ALA A 239 3.39 -13.53 23.59
CA ALA A 239 4.44 -13.81 22.64
C ALA A 239 4.36 -12.82 21.48
N MET A 240 5.48 -12.19 21.12
CA MET A 240 5.56 -11.29 19.99
C MET A 240 6.45 -11.85 18.90
N GLU A 241 5.99 -11.79 17.66
CA GLU A 241 6.70 -12.25 16.48
C GLU A 241 6.72 -11.13 15.44
N GLN A 242 7.85 -10.97 14.74
CA GLN A 242 7.96 -10.05 13.62
C GLN A 242 7.74 -10.81 12.31
N LEU A 243 6.93 -10.24 11.44
CA LEU A 243 6.57 -10.79 10.13
C LEU A 243 6.84 -9.73 9.06
N GLU A 244 7.01 -10.18 7.82
CA GLU A 244 7.10 -9.35 6.64
C GLU A 244 6.17 -9.86 5.55
N ILE A 245 5.56 -8.92 4.81
CA ILE A 245 4.83 -9.20 3.56
C ILE A 245 5.35 -8.27 2.48
N SER A 246 5.64 -8.84 1.31
CA SER A 246 6.00 -8.11 0.09
C SER A 246 5.01 -8.38 -1.03
N TRP A 247 4.90 -7.42 -1.97
CA TRP A 247 4.03 -7.53 -3.14
C TRP A 247 4.66 -6.88 -4.37
N LYS A 248 4.14 -7.25 -5.55
CA LYS A 248 4.66 -6.78 -6.84
C LYS A 248 4.62 -5.27 -6.96
N PHE A 249 5.63 -4.73 -7.63
CA PHE A 249 5.69 -3.31 -7.96
C PHE A 249 4.50 -2.83 -8.78
N SER A 250 4.19 -1.55 -8.64
CA SER A 250 3.18 -0.82 -9.42
C SER A 250 3.63 0.62 -9.66
N SER A 251 2.78 1.46 -10.24
CA SER A 251 3.02 2.90 -10.27
C SER A 251 3.12 3.46 -8.85
N PRO A 252 3.83 4.58 -8.62
CA PRO A 252 4.01 5.13 -7.27
C PRO A 252 2.72 5.37 -6.51
N LEU A 253 1.69 5.94 -7.15
CA LEU A 253 0.37 6.14 -6.54
C LEU A 253 -0.29 4.82 -6.15
N GLN A 254 -0.31 3.85 -7.06
CA GLN A 254 -0.90 2.54 -6.77
C GLN A 254 -0.12 1.79 -5.69
N ALA A 255 1.20 1.94 -5.63
CA ALA A 255 2.02 1.32 -4.59
C ALA A 255 1.69 1.90 -3.21
N ALA A 256 1.52 3.23 -3.12
CA ALA A 256 1.12 3.90 -1.88
C ALA A 256 -0.29 3.49 -1.44
N ASP A 257 -1.26 3.46 -2.35
CA ASP A 257 -2.62 2.98 -2.08
C ASP A 257 -2.58 1.51 -1.62
N SER A 258 -1.80 0.65 -2.29
CA SER A 258 -1.67 -0.77 -1.95
C SER A 258 -1.08 -0.98 -0.56
N GLU A 259 -0.13 -0.15 -0.11
CA GLU A 259 0.44 -0.26 1.24
C GLU A 259 -0.62 -0.03 2.32
N LEU A 260 -1.50 0.97 2.16
CA LEU A 260 -2.60 1.21 3.11
C LEU A 260 -3.57 0.03 3.13
N ILE A 261 -3.96 -0.46 1.97
CA ILE A 261 -4.83 -1.63 1.83
C ILE A 261 -4.22 -2.86 2.51
N VAL A 262 -2.92 -3.08 2.33
CA VAL A 262 -2.22 -4.21 2.95
C VAL A 262 -2.25 -4.11 4.47
N ARG A 263 -2.04 -2.91 5.03
CA ARG A 263 -2.13 -2.67 6.48
C ARG A 263 -3.52 -2.96 7.01
N GLU A 264 -4.56 -2.42 6.37
CA GLU A 264 -5.97 -2.65 6.73
C GLU A 264 -6.31 -4.16 6.72
N VAL A 265 -5.99 -4.87 5.64
CA VAL A 265 -6.26 -6.31 5.49
C VAL A 265 -5.52 -7.15 6.55
N ILE A 266 -4.27 -6.83 6.85
CA ILE A 266 -3.50 -7.51 7.90
C ILE A 266 -4.15 -7.27 9.26
N GLU A 267 -4.45 -6.02 9.59
CA GLU A 267 -5.04 -5.64 10.87
C GLU A 267 -6.38 -6.35 11.09
N ASP A 268 -7.27 -6.32 10.11
CA ASP A 268 -8.58 -6.97 10.18
C ASP A 268 -8.47 -8.48 10.36
N ILE A 269 -7.64 -9.15 9.56
CA ILE A 269 -7.50 -10.61 9.63
C ILE A 269 -6.87 -11.04 10.95
N PHE A 270 -5.83 -10.37 11.41
CA PHE A 270 -5.19 -10.74 12.66
C PHE A 270 -6.08 -10.42 13.86
N THR A 271 -6.71 -9.25 13.89
CA THR A 271 -7.62 -8.84 14.98
C THR A 271 -8.84 -9.74 15.08
N SER A 272 -9.49 -10.08 13.96
CA SER A 272 -10.64 -11.01 13.95
C SER A 272 -10.28 -12.43 14.43
N ASN A 273 -9.00 -12.80 14.41
CA ASN A 273 -8.51 -14.04 14.98
C ASN A 273 -7.94 -13.86 16.42
N GLY A 274 -8.13 -12.67 17.01
CA GLY A 274 -7.77 -12.31 18.38
C GLY A 274 -6.27 -12.11 18.60
N LEU A 275 -5.59 -11.62 17.59
CA LEU A 275 -4.20 -11.19 17.64
C LEU A 275 -4.14 -9.65 17.54
N GLU A 276 -3.08 -9.06 18.09
CA GLU A 276 -2.85 -7.61 17.98
C GLU A 276 -1.68 -7.36 17.03
N VAL A 277 -1.87 -6.42 16.10
CA VAL A 277 -0.85 -6.04 15.12
C VAL A 277 -0.35 -4.62 15.40
N THR A 278 0.92 -4.38 15.16
CA THR A 278 1.48 -3.02 15.20
C THR A 278 2.48 -2.80 14.06
N PHE A 279 2.27 -1.71 13.34
CA PHE A 279 3.17 -1.20 12.30
C PHE A 279 4.11 -0.10 12.81
N LYS A 280 4.17 0.11 14.13
CA LYS A 280 5.10 1.09 14.73
C LYS A 280 6.54 0.72 14.41
N ALA A 281 7.36 1.72 14.08
CA ALA A 281 8.76 1.51 13.71
C ALA A 281 9.60 0.86 14.83
N LYS A 282 9.32 1.15 16.08
CA LYS A 282 10.00 0.59 17.28
C LYS A 282 8.99 0.22 18.37
N PRO A 283 8.18 -0.85 18.16
CA PRO A 283 7.17 -1.22 19.15
C PRO A 283 7.76 -1.80 20.44
N ILE A 284 8.96 -2.39 20.36
CA ILE A 284 9.64 -3.04 21.47
C ILE A 284 11.06 -2.47 21.60
N HIS A 285 11.42 -2.06 22.82
CA HIS A 285 12.76 -1.55 23.10
C HIS A 285 13.81 -2.66 23.06
N GLY A 286 14.95 -2.38 22.43
CA GLY A 286 16.12 -3.28 22.43
C GLY A 286 16.06 -4.46 21.44
N VAL A 287 15.03 -4.52 20.58
CA VAL A 287 14.91 -5.50 19.50
C VAL A 287 14.81 -4.82 18.14
N ALA A 288 14.78 -5.61 17.05
CA ALA A 288 14.60 -5.10 15.70
C ALA A 288 13.33 -4.25 15.59
N GLY A 289 13.38 -3.16 14.81
CA GLY A 289 12.20 -2.37 14.47
C GLY A 289 11.53 -2.90 13.22
N SER A 290 10.33 -2.38 12.92
CA SER A 290 9.65 -2.66 11.66
C SER A 290 10.20 -1.78 10.55
N GLY A 291 10.71 -2.39 9.48
CA GLY A 291 11.08 -1.72 8.24
C GLY A 291 9.86 -1.47 7.35
N GLY A 292 9.97 -0.46 6.51
CA GLY A 292 9.08 -0.23 5.38
C GLY A 292 9.98 0.01 4.18
N HIS A 293 10.56 -1.08 3.65
CA HIS A 293 11.51 -0.96 2.55
C HIS A 293 10.79 -0.61 1.27
N THR A 294 11.26 0.42 0.59
CA THR A 294 10.67 0.87 -0.66
C THR A 294 11.67 0.76 -1.79
N HIS A 295 11.37 -0.11 -2.75
CA HIS A 295 12.15 -0.27 -3.97
C HIS A 295 11.63 0.70 -5.02
N VAL A 296 12.49 1.55 -5.56
CA VAL A 296 12.13 2.52 -6.60
C VAL A 296 12.81 2.15 -7.90
N GLY A 297 12.04 2.02 -8.96
CA GLY A 297 12.52 1.77 -10.31
C GLY A 297 12.15 2.89 -11.27
N ALA A 298 13.04 3.18 -12.23
CA ALA A 298 12.76 4.09 -13.32
C ALA A 298 13.17 3.46 -14.65
N SER A 299 12.29 3.54 -15.65
CA SER A 299 12.52 2.99 -16.98
C SER A 299 12.04 3.95 -18.08
N ALA A 300 12.77 3.99 -19.18
CA ALA A 300 12.33 4.65 -20.40
C ALA A 300 11.60 3.65 -21.30
N LYS A 301 10.34 3.92 -21.63
CA LYS A 301 9.61 3.21 -22.67
C LYS A 301 9.90 3.89 -23.99
N LEU A 302 10.47 3.15 -24.93
CA LEU A 302 10.78 3.65 -26.25
C LEU A 302 9.61 3.48 -27.23
N LYS A 303 9.56 4.30 -28.27
CA LYS A 303 8.53 4.26 -29.33
C LYS A 303 8.44 2.91 -30.06
N ASN A 304 9.53 2.14 -30.07
CA ASN A 304 9.57 0.78 -30.61
C ASN A 304 9.05 -0.30 -29.62
N GLY A 305 8.57 0.09 -28.45
CA GLY A 305 8.06 -0.78 -27.41
C GLY A 305 9.11 -1.34 -26.44
N LYS A 306 10.41 -1.11 -26.68
CA LYS A 306 11.48 -1.54 -25.77
C LYS A 306 11.41 -0.75 -24.46
N ILE A 307 11.61 -1.41 -23.33
CA ILE A 307 11.75 -0.81 -22.00
C ILE A 307 13.22 -0.87 -21.59
N VAL A 308 13.78 0.28 -21.22
CA VAL A 308 15.18 0.42 -20.80
C VAL A 308 15.23 0.90 -19.36
N ASN A 309 15.88 0.14 -18.48
CA ASN A 309 16.09 0.56 -17.10
C ASN A 309 17.07 1.75 -17.06
N ILE A 310 16.63 2.86 -16.49
CA ILE A 310 17.40 4.11 -16.42
C ILE A 310 18.60 3.99 -15.46
N PHE A 311 18.48 3.14 -14.45
CA PHE A 311 19.55 2.95 -13.45
C PHE A 311 20.59 1.91 -13.84
N ALA A 312 20.35 1.15 -14.92
CA ALA A 312 21.29 0.17 -15.43
C ALA A 312 22.11 0.75 -16.61
N PRO A 313 23.44 0.57 -16.65
CA PRO A 313 24.25 1.00 -17.78
C PRO A 313 24.09 0.05 -18.95
N LYS A 314 24.39 0.52 -20.17
CA LYS A 314 24.49 -0.32 -21.37
C LYS A 314 25.55 -1.40 -21.24
N ASP A 315 26.68 -1.08 -20.64
CA ASP A 315 27.82 -1.98 -20.41
C ASP A 315 27.91 -2.40 -18.93
N MET A 316 27.13 -3.40 -18.57
CA MET A 316 27.11 -3.98 -17.21
C MET A 316 28.38 -4.74 -16.83
N LYS A 317 29.36 -4.87 -17.73
CA LYS A 317 30.65 -5.55 -17.44
C LYS A 317 31.62 -4.59 -16.73
N ASN A 318 31.54 -3.31 -17.07
CA ASN A 318 32.46 -2.29 -16.58
C ASN A 318 31.82 -1.39 -15.51
N ASP A 319 30.49 -1.27 -15.51
CA ASP A 319 29.74 -0.43 -14.57
C ASP A 319 28.59 -1.19 -13.92
N TYR A 320 28.36 -0.97 -12.61
CA TYR A 320 27.25 -1.57 -11.87
C TYR A 320 25.95 -0.76 -12.02
N LEU A 321 26.06 0.57 -12.08
CA LEU A 321 24.95 1.50 -12.25
C LEU A 321 25.24 2.46 -13.39
N SER A 322 24.19 2.98 -14.00
CA SER A 322 24.31 4.11 -14.92
C SER A 322 24.74 5.38 -14.18
N GLU A 323 25.11 6.42 -14.91
CA GLU A 323 25.38 7.74 -14.30
C GLU A 323 24.16 8.25 -13.52
N LEU A 324 22.93 8.04 -14.03
CA LEU A 324 21.69 8.34 -13.32
C LEU A 324 21.49 7.44 -12.10
N GLY A 325 21.85 6.16 -12.20
CA GLY A 325 21.79 5.23 -11.07
C GLY A 325 22.71 5.65 -9.92
N TYR A 326 23.93 6.05 -10.23
CA TYR A 326 24.85 6.63 -9.23
C TYR A 326 24.30 7.95 -8.66
N GLY A 327 23.73 8.83 -9.50
CA GLY A 327 23.08 10.05 -9.05
C GLY A 327 21.91 9.77 -8.07
N ALA A 328 21.07 8.79 -8.39
CA ALA A 328 19.96 8.39 -7.53
C ALA A 328 20.44 7.77 -6.20
N LEU A 329 21.55 7.05 -6.20
CA LEU A 329 22.14 6.48 -4.99
C LEU A 329 22.73 7.57 -4.07
N MET A 330 23.21 8.67 -4.65
CA MET A 330 23.83 9.78 -3.90
C MET A 330 22.82 10.78 -3.34
N GLY A 331 21.61 10.88 -3.92
CA GLY A 331 20.52 11.78 -3.51
C GLY A 331 19.60 11.15 -2.51
#